data_af10fec2e4cb2b7b618197c920f302d9
#
_entry.id   af10fec2e4cb2b7b618197c920f302d9
#
_cell.length_a   1.000
_cell.length_b   1.000
_cell.length_c   1.000
_cell.angle_alpha   90.00
_cell.angle_beta   90.00
_cell.angle_gamma   90.00
#
_symmetry.space_group_name_H-M   'P 1'
#
loop_
_entity.id
_entity.type
_entity.pdbx_description
1 polymer ?
#
loop_
_entity_poly.entity_id
_entity_poly.type
_entity_poly.pdbx_seq_one_letter_code
_entity_poly.pdbx_strand_id
1 'polypeptide(L)'
;AFADNENIPATLFTLTDLLPRLSDSFKSAVTSGHEIALHGTSHKRPLEMSLDEFEVDCHKGMKSFQQNLGFVPCGYRASCFSLDRDRMDILKNKFDFSYDASRMDFDAHPLYGSLDMTGFTKLVDGVYVENRDGFVEFELPTVKFLGKSLPISGGGYLRIFPWFLISFLVRRFIKNNPFFSIYIHPFEMSSVKPPVVNELGFLNNFRFKYNIKSVPKKMQKLVKMLKREGYEFMTYSQAQSYYRSIGKKQ
;
A
#
# COMPACT_ATOMS: atom_id res chain seq x y z
N ALA A 1 -15.50 9.44 5.80
CA ALA A 1 -15.03 8.05 6.03
C ALA A 1 -14.15 7.95 7.28
N PHE A 2 -13.47 6.77 7.52
CA PHE A 2 -12.63 6.59 8.72
C PHE A 2 -11.47 7.60 8.78
N ALA A 3 -10.74 7.77 7.68
CA ALA A 3 -9.61 8.68 7.60
C ALA A 3 -10.02 10.14 7.88
N ASP A 4 -11.14 10.57 7.33
CA ASP A 4 -11.70 11.92 7.60
C ASP A 4 -12.06 12.07 9.08
N ASN A 5 -12.72 11.08 9.68
CA ASN A 5 -13.11 11.12 11.10
C ASN A 5 -11.90 11.15 12.03
N GLU A 6 -10.79 10.52 11.66
CA GLU A 6 -9.54 10.57 12.42
C GLU A 6 -8.65 11.76 12.03
N ASN A 7 -9.07 12.58 11.05
CA ASN A 7 -8.32 13.69 10.49
C ASN A 7 -6.89 13.29 10.09
N ILE A 8 -6.80 12.30 9.19
CA ILE A 8 -5.55 11.79 8.62
C ILE A 8 -5.67 11.65 7.10
N PRO A 9 -4.68 12.03 6.32
CA PRO A 9 -4.64 11.74 4.89
C PRO A 9 -4.41 10.23 4.67
N ALA A 10 -4.80 9.76 3.49
CA ALA A 10 -4.61 8.37 3.07
C ALA A 10 -4.34 8.31 1.57
N THR A 11 -3.62 7.28 1.12
CA THR A 11 -3.48 6.94 -0.29
C THR A 11 -4.41 5.78 -0.63
N LEU A 12 -5.29 5.96 -1.59
CA LEU A 12 -6.22 4.96 -2.09
C LEU A 12 -5.64 4.33 -3.36
N PHE A 13 -5.02 3.17 -3.24
CA PHE A 13 -4.57 2.38 -4.40
C PHE A 13 -5.80 1.76 -5.07
N THR A 14 -6.14 2.24 -6.26
CA THR A 14 -7.45 2.06 -6.88
C THR A 14 -7.34 1.25 -8.16
N LEU A 15 -8.21 0.25 -8.29
CA LEU A 15 -8.46 -0.46 -9.55
C LEU A 15 -9.25 0.45 -10.49
N THR A 16 -8.79 0.60 -11.72
CA THR A 16 -9.41 1.56 -12.64
C THR A 16 -10.77 1.14 -13.16
N ASP A 17 -11.12 -0.15 -13.08
CA ASP A 17 -12.49 -0.64 -13.37
C ASP A 17 -13.55 -0.04 -12.43
N LEU A 18 -13.14 0.47 -11.27
CA LEU A 18 -14.03 1.12 -10.31
C LEU A 18 -14.27 2.60 -10.62
N LEU A 19 -13.37 3.26 -11.36
CA LEU A 19 -13.40 4.71 -11.58
C LEU A 19 -14.69 5.20 -12.24
N PRO A 20 -15.24 4.56 -13.29
CA PRO A 20 -16.49 5.04 -13.90
C PRO A 20 -17.68 5.07 -12.95
N ARG A 21 -17.69 4.18 -11.94
CA ARG A 21 -18.81 4.07 -10.99
C ARG A 21 -18.63 4.92 -9.74
N LEU A 22 -17.38 5.23 -9.37
CA LEU A 22 -17.02 5.86 -8.09
C LEU A 22 -16.27 7.18 -8.26
N SER A 23 -16.27 7.77 -9.47
CA SER A 23 -15.54 8.99 -9.80
C SER A 23 -15.83 10.13 -8.81
N ASP A 24 -17.09 10.39 -8.47
CA ASP A 24 -17.46 11.46 -7.55
C ASP A 24 -16.95 11.20 -6.12
N SER A 25 -16.98 9.94 -5.68
CA SER A 25 -16.42 9.55 -4.38
C SER A 25 -14.91 9.75 -4.34
N PHE A 26 -14.20 9.43 -5.42
CA PHE A 26 -12.76 9.64 -5.51
C PHE A 26 -12.41 11.13 -5.61
N LYS A 27 -13.17 11.93 -6.40
CA LYS A 27 -12.99 13.39 -6.44
C LYS A 27 -13.21 14.03 -5.07
N SER A 28 -14.23 13.58 -4.35
CA SER A 28 -14.46 14.02 -2.97
C SER A 28 -13.31 13.64 -2.04
N ALA A 29 -12.74 12.44 -2.18
CA ALA A 29 -11.57 12.03 -1.40
C ALA A 29 -10.34 12.91 -1.68
N VAL A 30 -10.09 13.26 -2.95
CA VAL A 30 -9.01 14.19 -3.32
C VAL A 30 -9.24 15.57 -2.69
N THR A 31 -10.46 16.10 -2.74
CA THR A 31 -10.82 17.38 -2.11
C THR A 31 -10.61 17.33 -0.59
N SER A 32 -10.77 16.17 0.03
CA SER A 32 -10.51 15.94 1.46
C SER A 32 -9.03 15.72 1.79
N GLY A 33 -8.11 15.86 0.83
CA GLY A 33 -6.67 15.73 1.05
C GLY A 33 -6.14 14.30 0.95
N HIS A 34 -6.92 13.36 0.41
CA HIS A 34 -6.46 12.00 0.12
C HIS A 34 -5.82 11.92 -1.27
N GLU A 35 -4.95 10.96 -1.44
CA GLU A 35 -4.35 10.62 -2.72
C GLU A 35 -5.07 9.42 -3.36
N ILE A 36 -5.20 9.44 -4.69
CA ILE A 36 -5.64 8.29 -5.47
C ILE A 36 -4.47 7.84 -6.33
N ALA A 37 -4.03 6.60 -6.15
CA ALA A 37 -2.92 5.99 -6.84
C ALA A 37 -3.36 4.73 -7.60
N LEU A 38 -2.56 4.27 -8.56
CA LEU A 38 -2.90 3.15 -9.43
C LEU A 38 -2.66 1.79 -8.73
N HIS A 39 -3.62 0.87 -8.89
CA HIS A 39 -3.52 -0.53 -8.44
C HIS A 39 -3.74 -1.56 -9.57
N GLY A 40 -3.52 -1.14 -10.81
CA GLY A 40 -3.88 -1.89 -12.01
C GLY A 40 -5.33 -1.70 -12.43
N THR A 41 -5.75 -2.43 -13.47
CA THR A 41 -7.10 -2.31 -14.04
C THR A 41 -8.11 -3.17 -13.27
N SER A 42 -7.85 -4.49 -13.17
CA SER A 42 -8.82 -5.50 -12.69
C SER A 42 -8.27 -6.42 -11.59
N HIS A 43 -7.23 -6.01 -10.87
CA HIS A 43 -6.55 -6.79 -9.83
C HIS A 43 -5.79 -8.03 -10.35
N LYS A 44 -5.54 -8.16 -11.67
CA LYS A 44 -4.63 -9.19 -12.19
C LYS A 44 -3.22 -8.92 -11.64
N ARG A 45 -2.51 -9.97 -11.24
CA ARG A 45 -1.15 -9.81 -10.69
C ARG A 45 -0.17 -9.45 -11.82
N PRO A 46 0.67 -8.41 -11.67
CA PRO A 46 1.68 -8.05 -12.68
C PRO A 46 2.55 -9.20 -13.13
N LEU A 47 3.01 -10.07 -12.22
CA LEU A 47 3.84 -11.23 -12.56
C LEU A 47 3.13 -12.31 -13.37
N GLU A 48 1.81 -12.26 -13.52
CA GLU A 48 1.01 -13.12 -14.41
C GLU A 48 0.79 -12.52 -15.79
N MET A 49 1.31 -11.32 -16.04
CA MET A 49 1.26 -10.63 -17.33
C MET A 49 2.63 -10.71 -18.01
N SER A 50 2.68 -10.74 -19.33
CA SER A 50 3.91 -10.38 -20.05
C SER A 50 4.25 -8.91 -19.80
N LEU A 51 5.47 -8.48 -20.15
CA LEU A 51 5.84 -7.06 -20.02
C LEU A 51 4.95 -6.16 -20.88
N ASP A 52 4.62 -6.60 -22.11
CA ASP A 52 3.72 -5.87 -23.01
C ASP A 52 2.29 -5.79 -22.47
N GLU A 53 1.76 -6.89 -21.90
CA GLU A 53 0.45 -6.88 -21.25
C GLU A 53 0.42 -5.94 -20.04
N PHE A 54 1.49 -5.90 -19.26
CA PHE A 54 1.61 -4.99 -18.12
C PHE A 54 1.66 -3.52 -18.55
N GLU A 55 2.42 -3.22 -19.61
CA GLU A 55 2.47 -1.88 -20.20
C GLU A 55 1.10 -1.43 -20.72
N VAL A 56 0.37 -2.32 -21.40
CA VAL A 56 -1.01 -2.07 -21.86
C VAL A 56 -1.95 -1.84 -20.69
N ASP A 57 -1.83 -2.60 -19.57
CA ASP A 57 -2.64 -2.40 -18.35
C ASP A 57 -2.36 -1.01 -17.74
N CYS A 58 -1.10 -0.60 -17.65
CA CYS A 58 -0.73 0.73 -17.17
C CYS A 58 -1.29 1.84 -18.08
N HIS A 59 -1.20 1.72 -19.39
CA HIS A 59 -1.78 2.69 -20.34
C HIS A 59 -3.30 2.83 -20.16
N LYS A 60 -4.01 1.71 -20.03
CA LYS A 60 -5.46 1.72 -19.73
C LYS A 60 -5.74 2.41 -18.40
N GLY A 61 -4.93 2.12 -17.39
CA GLY A 61 -5.01 2.74 -16.08
C GLY A 61 -4.88 4.25 -16.15
N MET A 62 -3.80 4.75 -16.74
CA MET A 62 -3.54 6.20 -16.90
C MET A 62 -4.66 6.90 -17.66
N LYS A 63 -5.12 6.31 -18.77
CA LYS A 63 -6.24 6.84 -19.57
C LYS A 63 -7.53 6.91 -18.75
N SER A 64 -7.83 5.87 -17.96
CA SER A 64 -9.02 5.83 -17.11
C SER A 64 -8.98 6.90 -16.02
N PHE A 65 -7.83 7.13 -15.38
CA PHE A 65 -7.65 8.22 -14.42
C PHE A 65 -7.90 9.58 -15.08
N GLN A 66 -7.27 9.86 -16.22
CA GLN A 66 -7.46 11.12 -16.94
C GLN A 66 -8.93 11.34 -17.33
N GLN A 67 -9.62 10.31 -17.81
CA GLN A 67 -11.02 10.42 -18.25
C GLN A 67 -12.01 10.61 -17.11
N ASN A 68 -11.82 9.93 -15.98
CA ASN A 68 -12.79 9.91 -14.88
C ASN A 68 -12.48 10.94 -13.78
N LEU A 69 -11.20 11.23 -13.55
CA LEU A 69 -10.76 12.09 -12.46
C LEU A 69 -10.12 13.41 -12.91
N GLY A 70 -9.66 13.50 -14.19
CA GLY A 70 -9.05 14.70 -14.77
C GLY A 70 -7.57 14.85 -14.45
N PHE A 71 -6.92 13.83 -13.87
CA PHE A 71 -5.47 13.81 -13.61
C PHE A 71 -4.89 12.41 -13.85
N VAL A 72 -3.58 12.27 -13.83
CA VAL A 72 -2.87 10.99 -13.86
C VAL A 72 -2.23 10.70 -12.50
N PRO A 73 -2.22 9.43 -12.04
CA PRO A 73 -1.61 9.06 -10.77
C PRO A 73 -0.09 9.13 -10.84
N CYS A 74 0.57 9.53 -9.77
CA CYS A 74 2.03 9.53 -9.68
C CYS A 74 2.59 8.32 -8.92
N GLY A 75 1.74 7.46 -8.38
CA GLY A 75 2.12 6.31 -7.58
C GLY A 75 1.44 5.02 -7.98
N TYR A 76 2.12 3.92 -7.70
CA TYR A 76 1.67 2.57 -8.02
C TYR A 76 1.76 1.64 -6.81
N ARG A 77 0.90 0.63 -6.78
CA ARG A 77 1.04 -0.58 -5.96
C ARG A 77 0.56 -1.77 -6.76
N ALA A 78 1.39 -2.80 -6.83
CA ALA A 78 1.04 -4.04 -7.51
C ALA A 78 -0.01 -4.84 -6.74
N SER A 79 -0.95 -5.44 -7.45
CA SER A 79 -1.87 -6.43 -6.89
C SER A 79 -1.08 -7.58 -6.27
N CYS A 80 -1.42 -7.94 -5.02
CA CYS A 80 -0.69 -8.94 -4.21
C CYS A 80 0.80 -8.64 -4.05
N PHE A 81 1.24 -7.37 -4.14
CA PHE A 81 2.66 -6.99 -4.04
C PHE A 81 3.56 -7.72 -5.05
N SER A 82 2.98 -8.14 -6.17
CA SER A 82 3.63 -8.99 -7.18
C SER A 82 4.32 -8.15 -8.25
N LEU A 83 5.44 -7.51 -7.90
CA LEU A 83 6.25 -6.69 -8.81
C LEU A 83 7.67 -7.23 -8.89
N ASP A 84 8.29 -7.08 -10.06
CA ASP A 84 9.70 -7.31 -10.31
C ASP A 84 10.40 -6.04 -10.84
N ARG A 85 11.70 -6.11 -11.06
CA ARG A 85 12.50 -4.99 -11.52
C ARG A 85 12.10 -4.53 -12.92
N ASP A 86 11.84 -5.43 -13.86
CA ASP A 86 11.51 -5.09 -15.24
C ASP A 86 10.22 -4.27 -15.31
N ARG A 87 9.20 -4.68 -14.54
CA ARG A 87 7.92 -3.94 -14.46
C ARG A 87 8.06 -2.62 -13.73
N MET A 88 8.89 -2.56 -12.69
CA MET A 88 9.20 -1.28 -12.03
C MET A 88 9.88 -0.31 -13.01
N ASP A 89 10.80 -0.79 -13.82
CA ASP A 89 11.46 0.05 -14.84
C ASP A 89 10.48 0.53 -15.93
N ILE A 90 9.46 -0.26 -16.28
CA ILE A 90 8.35 0.20 -17.13
C ILE A 90 7.58 1.34 -16.45
N LEU A 91 7.18 1.20 -15.18
CA LEU A 91 6.48 2.25 -14.43
C LEU A 91 7.25 3.57 -14.46
N LYS A 92 8.55 3.52 -14.21
CA LYS A 92 9.43 4.69 -14.16
C LYS A 92 9.68 5.31 -15.54
N ASN A 93 10.11 4.50 -16.49
CA ASN A 93 10.66 5.01 -17.75
C ASN A 93 9.60 5.31 -18.81
N LYS A 94 8.41 4.68 -18.71
CA LYS A 94 7.33 4.87 -19.69
C LYS A 94 6.14 5.67 -19.15
N PHE A 95 5.95 5.72 -17.82
CA PHE A 95 4.76 6.33 -17.21
C PHE A 95 5.07 7.43 -16.19
N ASP A 96 6.32 7.75 -15.95
CA ASP A 96 6.77 8.79 -15.01
C ASP A 96 6.21 8.62 -13.59
N PHE A 97 5.97 7.38 -13.14
CA PHE A 97 5.62 7.17 -11.76
C PHE A 97 6.75 7.63 -10.84
N SER A 98 6.41 8.33 -9.77
CA SER A 98 7.36 8.88 -8.82
C SER A 98 7.69 7.92 -7.69
N TYR A 99 6.79 6.96 -7.41
CA TYR A 99 6.98 5.93 -6.40
C TYR A 99 6.21 4.65 -6.70
N ASP A 100 6.70 3.56 -6.10
CA ASP A 100 5.96 2.31 -5.93
C ASP A 100 5.88 1.95 -4.44
N ALA A 101 4.91 1.14 -4.07
CA ALA A 101 4.71 0.68 -2.71
C ALA A 101 4.36 -0.82 -2.67
N SER A 102 5.07 -1.61 -3.49
CA SER A 102 4.82 -3.05 -3.63
C SER A 102 5.81 -3.93 -2.87
N ARG A 103 6.89 -3.35 -2.31
CA ARG A 103 7.89 -4.14 -1.61
C ARG A 103 7.37 -4.68 -0.28
N MET A 104 7.61 -5.95 -0.02
CA MET A 104 7.36 -6.60 1.27
C MET A 104 8.42 -7.68 1.52
N ASP A 105 9.21 -7.52 2.58
CA ASP A 105 10.18 -8.53 3.03
C ASP A 105 9.45 -9.68 3.76
N PHE A 106 8.83 -10.57 2.98
CA PHE A 106 8.09 -11.71 3.49
C PHE A 106 8.15 -12.91 2.54
N ASP A 107 9.26 -13.63 2.61
CA ASP A 107 9.56 -14.77 1.72
C ASP A 107 8.57 -15.95 1.83
N ALA A 108 7.76 -15.99 2.87
CA ALA A 108 6.83 -17.09 3.10
C ALA A 108 5.53 -17.01 2.27
N HIS A 109 5.32 -15.96 1.46
CA HIS A 109 4.10 -15.81 0.68
C HIS A 109 4.36 -16.03 -0.81
N PRO A 110 3.80 -17.09 -1.41
CA PRO A 110 4.12 -17.50 -2.78
C PRO A 110 3.62 -16.53 -3.87
N LEU A 111 2.79 -15.55 -3.50
CA LEU A 111 2.22 -14.58 -4.45
C LEU A 111 2.98 -13.25 -4.52
N TYR A 112 3.89 -13.00 -3.58
CA TYR A 112 4.62 -11.73 -3.53
C TYR A 112 5.79 -11.75 -4.51
N GLY A 113 6.09 -10.59 -5.09
CA GLY A 113 7.26 -10.42 -5.95
C GLY A 113 8.55 -10.32 -5.14
N SER A 114 9.66 -10.61 -5.80
CA SER A 114 11.00 -10.31 -5.31
C SER A 114 11.55 -9.13 -6.09
N LEU A 115 11.65 -7.98 -5.44
CA LEU A 115 12.08 -6.74 -6.08
C LEU A 115 13.60 -6.57 -5.91
N ASP A 116 14.35 -6.58 -7.02
CA ASP A 116 15.76 -6.24 -7.00
C ASP A 116 15.96 -4.75 -6.70
N MET A 117 16.67 -4.47 -5.60
CA MET A 117 16.94 -3.11 -5.11
C MET A 117 18.31 -2.57 -5.53
N THR A 118 18.96 -3.20 -6.51
CA THR A 118 20.24 -2.69 -7.05
C THR A 118 20.06 -1.25 -7.57
N GLY A 119 20.94 -0.35 -7.14
CA GLY A 119 20.84 1.08 -7.47
C GLY A 119 19.95 1.91 -6.57
N PHE A 120 19.37 1.31 -5.52
CA PHE A 120 18.62 2.04 -4.49
C PHE A 120 19.46 2.23 -3.23
N THR A 121 19.34 3.41 -2.63
CA THR A 121 19.87 3.69 -1.28
C THR A 121 18.72 3.60 -0.27
N LYS A 122 18.89 2.80 0.76
CA LYS A 122 17.97 2.72 1.88
C LYS A 122 18.19 3.95 2.78
N LEU A 123 17.21 4.83 2.83
CA LEU A 123 17.27 6.02 3.70
C LEU A 123 16.87 5.69 5.14
N VAL A 124 15.78 4.97 5.29
CA VAL A 124 15.27 4.45 6.57
C VAL A 124 14.63 3.09 6.32
N ASP A 125 14.30 2.34 7.39
CA ASP A 125 13.56 1.09 7.21
C ASP A 125 12.22 1.36 6.54
N GLY A 126 11.99 0.68 5.41
CA GLY A 126 10.78 0.82 4.60
C GLY A 126 10.81 1.92 3.55
N VAL A 127 11.94 2.66 3.37
CA VAL A 127 12.05 3.69 2.34
C VAL A 127 13.39 3.58 1.60
N TYR A 128 13.30 3.37 0.29
CA TYR A 128 14.43 3.25 -0.61
C TYR A 128 14.32 4.30 -1.72
N VAL A 129 15.40 5.00 -2.01
CA VAL A 129 15.45 6.02 -3.06
C VAL A 129 16.44 5.57 -4.13
N GLU A 130 16.01 5.58 -5.38
CA GLU A 130 16.89 5.25 -6.48
C GLU A 130 17.89 6.38 -6.74
N ASN A 131 19.15 6.00 -6.88
CA ASN A 131 20.28 6.95 -6.95
C ASN A 131 20.26 7.79 -8.23
N ARG A 132 19.64 7.30 -9.32
CA ARG A 132 19.68 7.93 -10.63
C ARG A 132 18.65 9.05 -10.78
N ASP A 133 17.40 8.79 -10.48
CA ASP A 133 16.27 9.68 -10.75
C ASP A 133 15.46 10.08 -9.52
N GLY A 134 15.74 9.44 -8.39
CA GLY A 134 15.06 9.72 -7.13
C GLY A 134 13.66 9.10 -7.04
N PHE A 135 13.38 8.05 -7.82
CA PHE A 135 12.21 7.21 -7.64
C PHE A 135 12.23 6.58 -6.24
N VAL A 136 11.07 6.49 -5.60
CA VAL A 136 10.97 5.97 -4.24
C VAL A 136 10.23 4.64 -4.21
N GLU A 137 10.86 3.62 -3.63
CA GLU A 137 10.19 2.37 -3.27
C GLU A 137 9.87 2.35 -1.80
N PHE A 138 8.59 2.10 -1.48
CA PHE A 138 8.12 1.95 -0.12
C PHE A 138 7.86 0.49 0.23
N GLU A 139 8.52 0.04 1.29
CA GLU A 139 8.35 -1.32 1.82
C GLU A 139 7.39 -1.34 2.99
N LEU A 140 6.56 -2.38 3.05
CA LEU A 140 5.66 -2.58 4.18
C LEU A 140 6.43 -3.05 5.42
N PRO A 141 6.14 -2.47 6.60
CA PRO A 141 6.83 -2.81 7.84
C PRO A 141 6.71 -4.29 8.23
N THR A 142 7.87 -4.90 8.43
CA THR A 142 8.01 -6.25 8.98
C THR A 142 8.89 -6.22 10.22
N VAL A 143 8.72 -7.17 11.11
CA VAL A 143 9.60 -7.38 12.27
C VAL A 143 10.15 -8.80 12.25
N LYS A 144 11.40 -8.98 12.62
CA LYS A 144 11.96 -10.32 12.83
C LYS A 144 11.46 -10.89 14.16
N PHE A 145 10.77 -12.01 14.08
CA PHE A 145 10.28 -12.75 15.22
C PHE A 145 10.57 -14.24 15.03
N LEU A 146 11.29 -14.84 15.96
CA LEU A 146 11.74 -16.24 15.90
C LEU A 146 12.46 -16.59 14.56
N GLY A 147 13.31 -15.69 14.07
CA GLY A 147 14.08 -15.88 12.83
C GLY A 147 13.30 -15.70 11.53
N LYS A 148 12.00 -15.38 11.59
CA LYS A 148 11.17 -15.11 10.41
C LYS A 148 10.73 -13.66 10.36
N SER A 149 10.63 -13.10 9.15
CA SER A 149 10.00 -11.79 8.93
C SER A 149 8.48 -11.92 9.14
N LEU A 150 7.92 -11.09 10.01
CA LEU A 150 6.49 -11.06 10.30
C LEU A 150 5.95 -9.67 9.93
N PRO A 151 5.03 -9.57 8.95
CA PRO A 151 4.39 -8.30 8.65
C PRO A 151 3.52 -7.81 9.80
N ILE A 152 3.62 -6.52 10.11
CA ILE A 152 2.88 -5.91 11.24
C ILE A 152 1.93 -4.79 10.79
N SER A 153 1.84 -4.55 9.49
CA SER A 153 1.21 -3.36 8.91
C SER A 153 0.01 -3.63 8.02
N GLY A 154 -0.51 -4.85 7.98
CA GLY A 154 -1.68 -5.20 7.16
C GLY A 154 -2.94 -5.45 7.96
N GLY A 155 -4.11 -5.15 7.39
CA GLY A 155 -5.42 -5.41 8.00
C GLY A 155 -5.62 -6.88 8.39
N GLY A 156 -5.08 -7.82 7.59
CA GLY A 156 -5.07 -9.25 7.91
C GLY A 156 -4.40 -9.55 9.26
N TYR A 157 -3.28 -8.91 9.56
CA TYR A 157 -2.57 -9.06 10.83
C TYR A 157 -3.31 -8.40 11.98
N LEU A 158 -3.95 -7.24 11.72
CA LEU A 158 -4.85 -6.61 12.69
C LEU A 158 -6.03 -7.53 13.06
N ARG A 159 -6.52 -8.36 12.14
CA ARG A 159 -7.58 -9.33 12.43
C ARG A 159 -7.09 -10.48 13.31
N ILE A 160 -5.95 -11.06 12.95
CA ILE A 160 -5.44 -12.31 13.55
C ILE A 160 -4.86 -12.05 14.94
N PHE A 161 -4.03 -11.04 15.09
CA PHE A 161 -3.34 -10.82 16.35
C PHE A 161 -4.16 -10.03 17.37
N PRO A 162 -4.07 -10.37 18.65
CA PRO A 162 -4.67 -9.57 19.73
C PRO A 162 -3.99 -8.19 19.81
N TRP A 163 -4.73 -7.19 20.27
CA TRP A 163 -4.25 -5.81 20.29
C TRP A 163 -2.93 -5.62 21.07
N PHE A 164 -2.77 -6.30 22.20
CA PHE A 164 -1.55 -6.16 23.00
C PHE A 164 -0.30 -6.56 22.22
N LEU A 165 -0.38 -7.64 21.42
CA LEU A 165 0.73 -8.10 20.61
C LEU A 165 1.03 -7.10 19.46
N ILE A 166 0.02 -6.65 18.73
CA ILE A 166 0.17 -5.64 17.69
C ILE A 166 0.82 -4.37 18.25
N SER A 167 0.28 -3.84 19.34
CA SER A 167 0.80 -2.62 19.94
C SER A 167 2.24 -2.77 20.44
N PHE A 168 2.61 -3.93 20.97
CA PHE A 168 3.97 -4.23 21.36
C PHE A 168 4.92 -4.26 20.14
N LEU A 169 4.56 -5.00 19.10
CA LEU A 169 5.38 -5.13 17.89
C LEU A 169 5.55 -3.80 17.16
N VAL A 170 4.45 -3.04 17.02
CA VAL A 170 4.51 -1.72 16.38
C VAL A 170 5.35 -0.76 17.21
N ARG A 171 5.17 -0.67 18.53
CA ARG A 171 6.01 0.19 19.40
C ARG A 171 7.49 -0.18 19.31
N ARG A 172 7.79 -1.48 19.26
CA ARG A 172 9.17 -1.94 19.09
C ARG A 172 9.75 -1.48 17.75
N PHE A 173 8.96 -1.55 16.67
CA PHE A 173 9.37 -1.13 15.33
C PHE A 173 9.60 0.39 15.28
N ILE A 174 8.61 1.19 15.68
CA ILE A 174 8.65 2.65 15.57
C ILE A 174 9.66 3.33 16.48
N LYS A 175 10.14 2.65 17.53
CA LYS A 175 11.17 3.18 18.43
C LYS A 175 12.46 3.57 17.68
N ASN A 176 12.81 2.83 16.61
CA ASN A 176 14.03 3.03 15.85
C ASN A 176 13.76 3.39 14.38
N ASN A 177 12.50 3.53 13.98
CA ASN A 177 12.13 3.75 12.59
C ASN A 177 11.20 4.95 12.46
N PRO A 178 11.58 6.00 11.74
CA PRO A 178 10.76 7.19 11.55
C PRO A 178 9.64 6.99 10.52
N PHE A 179 9.65 5.90 9.77
CA PHE A 179 8.62 5.57 8.78
C PHE A 179 7.81 4.35 9.22
N PHE A 180 6.49 4.45 9.12
CA PHE A 180 5.56 3.34 9.33
C PHE A 180 4.38 3.47 8.37
N SER A 181 4.13 2.47 7.55
CA SER A 181 2.96 2.41 6.70
C SER A 181 2.04 1.27 7.12
N ILE A 182 0.73 1.44 6.87
CA ILE A 182 -0.27 0.40 7.08
C ILE A 182 -1.21 0.35 5.89
N TYR A 183 -1.58 -0.85 5.45
CA TYR A 183 -2.59 -1.03 4.43
C TYR A 183 -3.80 -1.78 4.95
N ILE A 184 -4.96 -1.41 4.43
CA ILE A 184 -6.25 -2.02 4.77
C ILE A 184 -7.08 -2.13 3.49
N HIS A 185 -7.81 -3.21 3.35
CA HIS A 185 -8.80 -3.32 2.29
C HIS A 185 -10.13 -2.70 2.73
N PRO A 186 -10.91 -2.12 1.81
CA PRO A 186 -12.19 -1.49 2.13
C PRO A 186 -13.17 -2.40 2.90
N PHE A 187 -13.20 -3.70 2.58
CA PHE A 187 -14.07 -4.66 3.27
C PHE A 187 -13.72 -4.84 4.75
N GLU A 188 -12.47 -4.57 5.18
CA GLU A 188 -12.03 -4.64 6.56
C GLU A 188 -12.54 -3.47 7.41
N MET A 189 -12.92 -2.37 6.75
CA MET A 189 -13.50 -1.18 7.39
C MET A 189 -15.02 -1.09 7.20
N SER A 190 -15.60 -2.02 6.45
CA SER A 190 -17.04 -2.05 6.15
C SER A 190 -17.83 -2.75 7.25
N SER A 191 -19.06 -2.27 7.51
CA SER A 191 -20.08 -2.98 8.29
C SER A 191 -20.77 -4.09 7.50
N VAL A 192 -20.63 -4.08 6.18
CA VAL A 192 -21.20 -5.09 5.28
C VAL A 192 -20.39 -6.37 5.39
N LYS A 193 -21.08 -7.51 5.52
CA LYS A 193 -20.42 -8.82 5.51
C LYS A 193 -19.71 -9.03 4.16
N PRO A 194 -18.44 -9.43 4.14
CA PRO A 194 -17.78 -9.78 2.88
C PRO A 194 -18.54 -10.91 2.19
N PRO A 195 -18.64 -10.88 0.86
CA PRO A 195 -19.29 -11.93 0.10
C PRO A 195 -18.65 -13.28 0.38
N VAL A 196 -19.45 -14.36 0.27
CA VAL A 196 -18.90 -15.72 0.25
C VAL A 196 -18.33 -15.96 -1.14
N VAL A 197 -17.04 -16.15 -1.24
CA VAL A 197 -16.38 -16.53 -2.49
C VAL A 197 -16.25 -18.05 -2.48
N ASN A 198 -17.15 -18.73 -3.20
CA ASN A 198 -17.23 -20.19 -3.21
C ASN A 198 -15.93 -20.86 -3.69
N GLU A 199 -15.18 -20.19 -4.55
CA GLU A 199 -13.92 -20.64 -5.13
C GLU A 199 -12.74 -20.65 -4.14
N LEU A 200 -12.85 -19.95 -3.02
CA LEU A 200 -11.73 -19.82 -2.05
C LEU A 200 -11.59 -20.99 -1.08
N GLY A 201 -12.49 -21.95 -1.08
CA GLY A 201 -12.51 -23.02 -0.09
C GLY A 201 -12.80 -22.55 1.36
N PHE A 202 -13.08 -23.50 2.24
CA PHE A 202 -13.54 -23.20 3.63
C PHE A 202 -12.50 -22.42 4.46
N LEU A 203 -11.23 -22.81 4.41
CA LEU A 203 -10.17 -22.18 5.22
C LEU A 203 -9.91 -20.71 4.83
N ASN A 204 -9.92 -20.43 3.53
CA ASN A 204 -9.71 -19.07 3.05
C ASN A 204 -10.93 -18.17 3.34
N ASN A 205 -12.14 -18.69 3.18
CA ASN A 205 -13.37 -17.99 3.58
C ASN A 205 -13.39 -17.72 5.09
N PHE A 206 -12.94 -18.66 5.93
CA PHE A 206 -12.79 -18.44 7.36
C PHE A 206 -11.77 -17.34 7.66
N ARG A 207 -10.58 -17.39 7.05
CA ARG A 207 -9.55 -16.34 7.21
C ARG A 207 -10.06 -14.97 6.77
N PHE A 208 -10.85 -14.89 5.69
CA PHE A 208 -11.45 -13.65 5.21
C PHE A 208 -12.44 -13.02 6.19
N LYS A 209 -13.20 -13.84 6.91
CA LYS A 209 -14.26 -13.41 7.84
C LYS A 209 -13.79 -13.26 9.28
N TYR A 210 -12.68 -13.94 9.63
CA TYR A 210 -12.22 -13.99 11.01
C TYR A 210 -11.97 -12.59 11.57
N ASN A 211 -12.65 -12.28 12.66
CA ASN A 211 -12.48 -11.08 13.49
C ASN A 211 -12.47 -9.72 12.76
N ILE A 212 -13.10 -9.66 11.58
CA ILE A 212 -13.12 -8.46 10.72
C ILE A 212 -13.70 -7.25 11.45
N LYS A 213 -14.73 -7.45 12.28
CA LYS A 213 -15.39 -6.40 13.07
C LYS A 213 -14.45 -5.70 14.07
N SER A 214 -13.29 -6.31 14.39
CA SER A 214 -12.31 -5.71 15.29
C SER A 214 -11.39 -4.70 14.61
N VAL A 215 -11.28 -4.73 13.28
CA VAL A 215 -10.32 -3.91 12.53
C VAL A 215 -10.54 -2.42 12.71
N PRO A 216 -11.76 -1.86 12.56
CA PRO A 216 -11.97 -0.43 12.73
C PRO A 216 -11.53 0.07 14.10
N LYS A 217 -11.88 -0.66 15.15
CA LYS A 217 -11.50 -0.31 16.55
C LYS A 217 -10.00 -0.42 16.79
N LYS A 218 -9.35 -1.47 16.24
CA LYS A 218 -7.89 -1.64 16.35
C LYS A 218 -7.16 -0.58 15.54
N MET A 219 -7.67 -0.24 14.35
CA MET A 219 -7.13 0.82 13.52
C MET A 219 -7.19 2.18 14.21
N GLN A 220 -8.32 2.49 14.85
CA GLN A 220 -8.45 3.72 15.65
C GLN A 220 -7.44 3.78 16.80
N LYS A 221 -7.25 2.65 17.51
CA LYS A 221 -6.23 2.56 18.56
C LYS A 221 -4.82 2.77 18.02
N LEU A 222 -4.53 2.22 16.83
CA LEU A 222 -3.23 2.36 16.17
C LEU A 222 -2.96 3.81 15.77
N VAL A 223 -3.93 4.48 15.12
CA VAL A 223 -3.81 5.90 14.76
C VAL A 223 -3.56 6.76 16.01
N LYS A 224 -4.34 6.55 17.08
CA LYS A 224 -4.14 7.27 18.35
C LYS A 224 -2.77 7.01 18.97
N MET A 225 -2.27 5.78 18.87
CA MET A 225 -0.95 5.42 19.38
C MET A 225 0.14 6.14 18.58
N LEU A 226 0.10 6.08 17.25
CA LEU A 226 1.09 6.75 16.38
C LEU A 226 1.09 8.27 16.58
N LYS A 227 -0.08 8.91 16.69
CA LYS A 227 -0.18 10.35 17.03
C LYS A 227 0.49 10.68 18.37
N ARG A 228 0.33 9.85 19.39
CA ARG A 228 0.96 10.04 20.72
C ARG A 228 2.48 9.85 20.68
N GLU A 229 2.97 9.01 19.77
CA GLU A 229 4.42 8.80 19.56
C GLU A 229 5.03 9.87 18.61
N GLY A 230 4.24 10.90 18.22
CA GLY A 230 4.72 12.03 17.42
C GLY A 230 4.74 11.78 15.91
N TYR A 231 4.10 10.73 15.41
CA TYR A 231 4.02 10.46 13.97
C TYR A 231 3.04 11.41 13.29
N GLU A 232 3.50 12.03 12.22
CA GLU A 232 2.67 12.78 11.27
C GLU A 232 2.15 11.82 10.19
N PHE A 233 0.88 12.00 9.81
CA PHE A 233 0.26 11.20 8.77
C PHE A 233 0.35 11.95 7.44
N MET A 234 0.72 11.23 6.39
CA MET A 234 0.84 11.78 5.05
C MET A 234 0.44 10.76 3.98
N THR A 235 0.14 11.24 2.78
CA THR A 235 -0.03 10.38 1.61
C THR A 235 1.32 9.84 1.15
N TYR A 236 1.33 8.81 0.30
CA TYR A 236 2.59 8.31 -0.25
C TYR A 236 3.27 9.34 -1.16
N SER A 237 2.53 10.15 -1.91
CA SER A 237 3.12 11.23 -2.71
C SER A 237 3.78 12.32 -1.85
N GLN A 238 3.19 12.67 -0.70
CA GLN A 238 3.82 13.57 0.27
C GLN A 238 5.08 12.94 0.88
N ALA A 239 5.00 11.67 1.27
CA ALA A 239 6.15 10.92 1.79
C ALA A 239 7.26 10.82 0.73
N GLN A 240 6.93 10.53 -0.53
CA GLN A 240 7.86 10.51 -1.65
C GLN A 240 8.61 11.84 -1.78
N SER A 241 7.88 12.96 -1.81
CA SER A 241 8.48 14.29 -1.91
C SER A 241 9.42 14.59 -0.73
N TYR A 242 9.01 14.22 0.48
CA TYR A 242 9.82 14.39 1.69
C TYR A 242 11.13 13.58 1.61
N TYR A 243 11.05 12.27 1.36
CA TYR A 243 12.24 11.41 1.35
C TYR A 243 13.15 11.66 0.16
N ARG A 244 12.61 12.00 -1.01
CA ARG A 244 13.41 12.43 -2.15
C ARG A 244 14.25 13.69 -1.83
N SER A 245 13.69 14.62 -1.06
CA SER A 245 14.41 15.83 -0.64
C SER A 245 15.57 15.52 0.31
N ILE A 246 15.45 14.51 1.16
CA ILE A 246 16.49 14.05 2.07
C ILE A 246 17.59 13.30 1.30
N GLY A 247 17.20 12.39 0.40
CA GLY A 247 18.14 11.59 -0.40
C GLY A 247 19.06 12.43 -1.31
N LYS A 248 18.61 13.62 -1.75
CA LYS A 248 19.44 14.54 -2.53
C LYS A 248 20.51 15.30 -1.71
N LYS A 249 20.45 15.24 -0.38
CA LYS A 249 21.38 15.94 0.52
C LYS A 249 22.47 15.01 1.07
N GLN A 250 22.39 13.73 0.81
CA GLN A 250 23.40 12.73 1.13
C GLN A 250 24.27 12.39 -0.08
#